data_6a4ea8906bab1b22e4d592773cfe6122
#
_entry.id   6a4ea8906bab1b22e4d592773cfe6122
#
_cell.length_a   1.000
_cell.length_b   1.000
_cell.length_c   1.000
_cell.angle_alpha   90.00
_cell.angle_beta   90.00
_cell.angle_gamma   90.00
#
_symmetry.space_group_name_H-M   'P 1'
#
loop_
_entity.id
_entity.type
_entity.pdbx_description
1 polymer ?
#
loop_
_entity_poly.entity_id
_entity_poly.type
_entity_poly.pdbx_seq_one_letter_code
_entity_poly.pdbx_strand_id
1 'polypeptide(L)'
;MKHIHLLLLAFLALFAGAPFRAAAEESFRDKVVLIPVGEDALTSKQSFGFMNRILERAQKEQARAVVFEMNTPGGLAWETSEMMMKSIQPLTIPTYAYVNPKAMSAGALISAACDKIYMAPVSSIGAAGIITSSGEEMDPVMRKKAESAFWAFTRSVVTEKGYRPEVIKAMMIPSEEVQEFGPVKLEKGALLTLTGKEATTRLDDGKPLLAQGTATSVADLLAQEKVDAPVVTAVPTAFEKIGLWIAWASPLLILLGIGGIYMEFKTPGFGIGGIVAIAAFALFFFGNNIAGNLAGYETAALLVLGVILLCVEFFVIPGTFIAALAGGICIFLALFGGMISSWEWDNVIRGGQWEDFNTVALVLGVPLLKLVLGLTGGAIVITILMKYLPDSVLMRRVTNATVSGGPAGEAVSITRVQVGDRGNAVTELKPNGKAMINGEICEVFSRQGILIKGTPVRVVDIRPFDLVVVRDESPAGE
;
A
#
# COMPACT_ATOMS: atom_id res chain seq x y z
N MET A 1 1.96 -19.02 -26.33
CA MET A 1 2.66 -19.57 -25.15
C MET A 1 4.12 -19.12 -25.03
N LYS A 2 4.97 -19.20 -26.08
CA LYS A 2 6.39 -18.79 -25.99
C LYS A 2 6.61 -17.32 -25.58
N HIS A 3 5.76 -16.38 -25.97
CA HIS A 3 5.90 -14.96 -25.62
C HIS A 3 5.46 -14.62 -24.19
N ILE A 4 4.60 -15.42 -23.57
CA ILE A 4 4.16 -15.24 -22.18
C ILE A 4 5.26 -15.68 -21.22
N HIS A 5 5.97 -16.78 -21.53
CA HIS A 5 7.14 -17.18 -20.75
C HIS A 5 8.28 -16.15 -20.88
N LEU A 6 8.42 -15.50 -22.03
CA LEU A 6 9.41 -14.43 -22.22
C LEU A 6 9.06 -13.17 -21.41
N LEU A 7 7.79 -12.79 -21.33
CA LEU A 7 7.32 -11.66 -20.52
C LEU A 7 7.39 -11.98 -19.02
N LEU A 8 7.06 -13.20 -18.61
CA LEU A 8 7.23 -13.64 -17.22
C LEU A 8 8.71 -13.72 -16.83
N LEU A 9 9.56 -14.22 -17.74
CA LEU A 9 11.01 -14.22 -17.56
C LEU A 9 11.58 -12.80 -17.60
N ALA A 10 11.08 -11.90 -18.43
CA ALA A 10 11.48 -10.49 -18.46
C ALA A 10 11.00 -9.76 -17.17
N PHE A 11 9.80 -10.06 -16.67
CA PHE A 11 9.30 -9.52 -15.40
C PHE A 11 10.06 -10.09 -14.20
N LEU A 12 10.30 -11.40 -14.16
CA LEU A 12 11.20 -12.03 -13.19
C LEU A 12 12.65 -11.55 -13.34
N ALA A 13 13.12 -11.31 -14.56
CA ALA A 13 14.45 -10.75 -14.82
C ALA A 13 14.54 -9.25 -14.46
N LEU A 14 13.46 -8.46 -14.54
CA LEU A 14 13.42 -7.10 -13.98
C LEU A 14 13.53 -7.12 -12.44
N PHE A 15 13.00 -8.14 -11.78
CA PHE A 15 13.14 -8.30 -10.32
C PHE A 15 14.37 -9.13 -9.92
N ALA A 16 14.85 -10.03 -10.77
CA ALA A 16 16.01 -10.88 -10.50
C ALA A 16 17.30 -10.37 -11.16
N GLY A 17 17.22 -9.51 -12.17
CA GLY A 17 18.36 -9.12 -13.01
C GLY A 17 18.82 -7.68 -12.86
N ALA A 18 18.11 -6.81 -12.11
CA ALA A 18 18.82 -5.74 -11.49
C ALA A 18 19.61 -6.39 -10.34
N PRO A 19 20.95 -6.33 -10.29
CA PRO A 19 21.59 -6.31 -9.03
C PRO A 19 21.05 -5.01 -8.40
N PHE A 20 19.96 -5.08 -7.64
CA PHE A 20 19.76 -4.19 -6.54
C PHE A 20 20.97 -4.51 -5.64
N ARG A 21 22.10 -3.95 -6.02
CA ARG A 21 23.18 -3.70 -5.10
C ARG A 21 22.50 -2.77 -4.11
N ALA A 22 21.90 -3.36 -3.09
CA ALA A 22 21.67 -2.66 -1.86
C ALA A 22 23.03 -1.97 -1.64
N ALA A 23 23.10 -0.67 -1.86
CA ALA A 23 24.29 0.08 -1.54
C ALA A 23 24.58 -0.37 -0.13
N ALA A 24 25.72 -1.06 0.09
CA ALA A 24 26.00 -1.67 1.36
C ALA A 24 25.82 -0.55 2.37
N GLU A 25 24.80 -0.68 3.23
CA GLU A 25 24.48 0.37 4.19
C GLU A 25 25.76 0.60 4.97
N GLU A 26 26.25 1.84 4.97
CA GLU A 26 27.48 2.21 5.63
C GLU A 26 27.42 1.77 7.10
N SER A 27 28.44 1.01 7.57
CA SER A 27 28.45 0.51 8.95
C SER A 27 28.52 1.67 9.93
N PHE A 28 27.79 1.54 11.03
CA PHE A 28 27.76 2.51 12.14
C PHE A 28 28.84 2.27 13.20
N ARG A 29 29.61 1.17 13.07
CA ARG A 29 30.65 0.82 14.02
C ARG A 29 31.68 1.95 14.16
N ASP A 30 31.94 2.37 15.40
CA ASP A 30 32.86 3.43 15.77
C ASP A 30 32.55 4.80 15.16
N LYS A 31 31.31 5.02 14.67
CA LYS A 31 30.85 6.26 14.07
C LYS A 31 29.76 6.93 14.89
N VAL A 32 29.56 8.22 14.69
CA VAL A 32 28.39 8.95 15.19
C VAL A 32 27.27 8.82 14.16
N VAL A 33 26.12 8.37 14.60
CA VAL A 33 24.93 8.27 13.77
C VAL A 33 24.09 9.54 13.94
N LEU A 34 23.99 10.34 12.88
CA LEU A 34 23.15 11.54 12.84
C LEU A 34 21.77 11.18 12.28
N ILE A 35 20.73 11.41 13.08
CA ILE A 35 19.32 11.21 12.71
C ILE A 35 18.69 12.59 12.53
N PRO A 36 18.45 13.05 11.28
CA PRO A 36 17.75 14.31 11.05
C PRO A 36 16.26 14.14 11.32
N VAL A 37 15.73 14.92 12.26
CA VAL A 37 14.31 14.97 12.62
C VAL A 37 13.72 16.28 12.08
N GLY A 38 13.30 16.22 10.82
CA GLY A 38 12.70 17.35 10.10
C GLY A 38 11.23 17.60 10.44
N GLU A 39 10.62 18.55 9.73
CA GLU A 39 9.26 19.02 10.03
C GLU A 39 8.20 17.91 10.01
N ASP A 40 8.30 16.98 9.09
CA ASP A 40 7.33 15.87 8.93
C ASP A 40 7.79 14.56 9.58
N ALA A 41 9.00 14.52 10.17
CA ALA A 41 9.61 13.28 10.64
C ALA A 41 8.82 12.59 11.77
N LEU A 42 8.10 13.35 12.60
CA LEU A 42 7.32 12.82 13.73
C LEU A 42 5.82 12.72 13.42
N THR A 43 5.40 12.92 12.17
CA THR A 43 3.98 12.88 11.77
C THR A 43 3.56 11.52 11.22
N SER A 44 4.51 10.61 10.95
CA SER A 44 4.23 9.31 10.35
C SER A 44 4.86 8.16 11.14
N LYS A 45 4.12 7.08 11.31
CA LYS A 45 4.60 5.84 11.95
C LYS A 45 5.81 5.24 11.24
N GLN A 46 5.87 5.40 9.93
CA GLN A 46 6.98 4.93 9.10
C GLN A 46 8.30 5.61 9.47
N SER A 47 8.24 6.92 9.75
CA SER A 47 9.42 7.66 10.21
C SER A 47 9.87 7.19 11.59
N PHE A 48 8.95 6.90 12.51
CA PHE A 48 9.28 6.27 13.79
C PHE A 48 9.89 4.87 13.59
N GLY A 49 9.31 4.06 12.69
CA GLY A 49 9.85 2.74 12.34
C GLY A 49 11.28 2.83 11.79
N PHE A 50 11.53 3.81 10.91
CA PHE A 50 12.87 4.11 10.42
C PHE A 50 13.82 4.49 11.56
N MET A 51 13.45 5.44 12.42
CA MET A 51 14.29 5.86 13.55
C MET A 51 14.57 4.72 14.51
N ASN A 52 13.56 3.91 14.86
CA ASN A 52 13.71 2.74 15.73
C ASN A 52 14.70 1.73 15.13
N ARG A 53 14.59 1.42 13.84
CA ARG A 53 15.54 0.55 13.13
C ARG A 53 16.97 1.10 13.18
N ILE A 54 17.14 2.42 12.99
CA ILE A 54 18.46 3.05 13.07
C ILE A 54 19.03 2.95 14.48
N LEU A 55 18.23 3.16 15.52
CA LEU A 55 18.65 3.02 16.93
C LEU A 55 19.07 1.59 17.28
N GLU A 56 18.26 0.60 16.92
CA GLU A 56 18.58 -0.83 17.11
C GLU A 56 19.89 -1.18 16.40
N ARG A 57 20.06 -0.70 15.17
CA ARG A 57 21.27 -0.94 14.41
C ARG A 57 22.48 -0.23 15.01
N ALA A 58 22.35 1.02 15.45
CA ALA A 58 23.39 1.78 16.12
C ALA A 58 23.88 1.05 17.39
N GLN A 59 22.92 0.55 18.19
CA GLN A 59 23.23 -0.27 19.37
C GLN A 59 23.94 -1.57 19.00
N LYS A 60 23.42 -2.33 18.03
CA LYS A 60 23.97 -3.62 17.60
C LYS A 60 25.38 -3.49 17.01
N GLU A 61 25.62 -2.46 16.21
CA GLU A 61 26.91 -2.21 15.57
C GLU A 61 27.88 -1.45 16.50
N GLN A 62 27.46 -1.06 17.71
CA GLN A 62 28.25 -0.31 18.67
C GLN A 62 28.72 1.02 18.10
N ALA A 63 27.77 1.83 17.66
CA ALA A 63 28.05 3.20 17.26
C ALA A 63 28.67 3.99 18.42
N ARG A 64 29.49 5.00 18.11
CA ARG A 64 30.14 5.83 19.12
C ARG A 64 29.17 6.73 19.85
N ALA A 65 28.14 7.23 19.15
CA ALA A 65 27.03 8.00 19.69
C ALA A 65 25.89 8.08 18.68
N VAL A 66 24.71 8.49 19.14
CA VAL A 66 23.59 8.92 18.29
C VAL A 66 23.29 10.39 18.54
N VAL A 67 23.10 11.17 17.47
CA VAL A 67 22.68 12.56 17.54
C VAL A 67 21.39 12.73 16.80
N PHE A 68 20.35 13.21 17.48
CA PHE A 68 19.11 13.67 16.87
C PHE A 68 19.22 15.16 16.55
N GLU A 69 19.22 15.53 15.27
CA GLU A 69 19.16 16.92 14.85
C GLU A 69 17.69 17.33 14.69
N MET A 70 17.22 18.18 15.62
CA MET A 70 15.81 18.50 15.78
C MET A 70 15.43 19.79 15.06
N ASN A 71 14.54 19.67 14.06
CA ASN A 71 13.82 20.77 13.44
C ASN A 71 12.36 20.39 13.22
N THR A 72 11.57 20.30 14.27
CA THR A 72 10.23 19.74 14.19
C THR A 72 9.19 20.56 14.98
N PRO A 73 7.97 20.72 14.44
CA PRO A 73 6.84 21.28 15.16
C PRO A 73 6.19 20.28 16.12
N GLY A 74 6.55 18.98 16.05
CA GLY A 74 5.97 17.92 16.84
C GLY A 74 5.44 16.77 15.99
N GLY A 75 4.59 15.94 16.58
CA GLY A 75 4.03 14.78 15.89
C GLY A 75 3.23 13.84 16.80
N LEU A 76 3.24 12.57 16.48
CA LEU A 76 2.43 11.52 17.10
C LEU A 76 2.86 11.26 18.55
N ALA A 77 1.99 11.57 19.50
CA ALA A 77 2.30 11.51 20.93
C ALA A 77 2.59 10.09 21.42
N TRP A 78 1.83 9.12 20.94
CA TRP A 78 1.98 7.73 21.38
C TRP A 78 3.28 7.12 20.87
N GLU A 79 3.55 7.22 19.59
CA GLU A 79 4.78 6.74 18.96
C GLU A 79 6.01 7.39 19.61
N THR A 80 5.90 8.66 20.00
CA THR A 80 6.93 9.35 20.77
C THR A 80 7.18 8.68 22.10
N SER A 81 6.12 8.40 22.86
CA SER A 81 6.26 7.74 24.18
C SER A 81 6.85 6.33 24.05
N GLU A 82 6.42 5.56 23.05
CA GLU A 82 7.00 4.25 22.79
C GLU A 82 8.47 4.32 22.42
N MET A 83 8.84 5.25 21.53
CA MET A 83 10.23 5.45 21.11
C MET A 83 11.10 5.86 22.30
N MET A 84 10.63 6.76 23.18
CA MET A 84 11.34 7.15 24.39
C MET A 84 11.64 5.95 25.28
N MET A 85 10.61 5.14 25.57
CA MET A 85 10.72 4.02 26.54
C MET A 85 11.39 2.77 25.96
N LYS A 86 11.07 2.43 24.70
CA LYS A 86 11.48 1.16 24.12
C LYS A 86 12.73 1.24 23.26
N SER A 87 13.02 2.42 22.69
CA SER A 87 14.09 2.57 21.71
C SER A 87 15.23 3.46 22.19
N ILE A 88 14.96 4.59 22.88
CA ILE A 88 16.02 5.52 23.33
C ILE A 88 16.51 5.16 24.73
N GLN A 89 15.61 4.98 25.69
CA GLN A 89 15.97 4.71 27.08
C GLN A 89 16.85 3.45 27.25
N PRO A 90 16.62 2.32 26.53
CA PRO A 90 17.45 1.13 26.69
C PRO A 90 18.83 1.22 26.03
N LEU A 91 19.13 2.29 25.28
CA LEU A 91 20.43 2.43 24.62
C LEU A 91 21.56 2.56 25.63
N THR A 92 22.64 1.86 25.40
CA THR A 92 23.88 1.95 26.21
C THR A 92 24.92 2.86 25.58
N ILE A 93 24.68 3.28 24.33
CA ILE A 93 25.53 4.25 23.62
C ILE A 93 25.04 5.67 23.90
N PRO A 94 25.93 6.67 23.97
CA PRO A 94 25.58 8.05 24.24
C PRO A 94 24.57 8.59 23.23
N THR A 95 23.56 9.30 23.73
CA THR A 95 22.50 9.93 22.91
C THR A 95 22.47 11.43 23.12
N TYR A 96 22.46 12.19 22.04
CA TYR A 96 22.43 13.65 22.07
C TYR A 96 21.26 14.17 21.24
N ALA A 97 20.59 15.22 21.75
CA ALA A 97 19.66 16.00 20.96
C ALA A 97 20.29 17.36 20.64
N TYR A 98 20.40 17.69 19.36
CA TYR A 98 20.80 19.01 18.90
C TYR A 98 19.60 19.76 18.34
N VAL A 99 19.13 20.76 19.04
CA VAL A 99 17.93 21.53 18.68
C VAL A 99 18.31 22.64 17.73
N ASN A 100 17.93 22.52 16.45
CA ASN A 100 18.29 23.46 15.39
C ASN A 100 17.20 23.53 14.28
N PRO A 101 16.33 24.56 14.23
CA PRO A 101 16.17 25.62 15.23
C PRO A 101 15.09 25.29 16.27
N LYS A 102 14.29 24.24 16.11
CA LYS A 102 13.14 23.99 16.99
C LYS A 102 12.93 22.51 17.34
N ALA A 103 12.56 22.26 18.58
CA ALA A 103 12.09 20.97 19.07
C ALA A 103 10.77 21.20 19.84
N MET A 104 9.65 21.23 19.12
CA MET A 104 8.34 21.44 19.72
C MET A 104 7.61 20.13 19.96
N SER A 105 6.73 20.11 20.96
CA SER A 105 5.83 18.98 21.23
C SER A 105 6.61 17.64 21.36
N ALA A 106 6.30 16.65 20.53
CA ALA A 106 7.00 15.36 20.44
C ALA A 106 8.53 15.51 20.36
N GLY A 107 9.01 16.54 19.64
CA GLY A 107 10.45 16.83 19.53
C GLY A 107 11.11 17.19 20.86
N ALA A 108 10.42 17.93 21.72
CA ALA A 108 10.90 18.25 23.06
C ALA A 108 11.01 16.98 23.93
N LEU A 109 10.04 16.09 23.83
CA LEU A 109 10.00 14.84 24.60
C LEU A 109 11.10 13.87 24.14
N ILE A 110 11.30 13.69 22.83
CA ILE A 110 12.41 12.88 22.29
C ILE A 110 13.76 13.48 22.74
N SER A 111 13.90 14.82 22.71
CA SER A 111 15.11 15.47 23.18
C SER A 111 15.37 15.17 24.67
N ALA A 112 14.32 15.20 25.50
CA ALA A 112 14.40 14.89 26.92
C ALA A 112 14.61 13.40 27.23
N ALA A 113 14.45 12.53 26.26
CA ALA A 113 14.82 11.12 26.39
C ALA A 113 16.31 10.85 26.08
N CYS A 114 17.01 11.80 25.44
CA CYS A 114 18.45 11.70 25.19
C CYS A 114 19.25 11.99 26.48
N ASP A 115 20.51 11.56 26.50
CA ASP A 115 21.39 11.77 27.66
C ASP A 115 21.71 13.26 27.86
N LYS A 116 21.85 14.03 26.75
CA LYS A 116 22.11 15.46 26.80
C LYS A 116 21.44 16.20 25.65
N ILE A 117 21.01 17.45 25.96
CA ILE A 117 20.43 18.37 24.99
C ILE A 117 21.40 19.52 24.76
N TYR A 118 21.61 19.86 23.50
CA TYR A 118 22.34 21.03 23.03
C TYR A 118 21.45 21.93 22.18
N MET A 119 21.55 23.21 22.38
CA MET A 119 20.72 24.21 21.69
C MET A 119 21.54 24.98 20.66
N ALA A 120 21.02 25.16 19.46
CA ALA A 120 21.57 26.14 18.54
C ALA A 120 21.41 27.57 19.09
N PRO A 121 22.23 28.57 18.70
CA PRO A 121 22.19 29.93 19.22
C PRO A 121 20.79 30.57 19.13
N VAL A 122 20.07 30.30 18.03
CA VAL A 122 18.68 30.77 17.84
C VAL A 122 17.79 29.52 17.71
N SER A 123 17.33 29.09 18.86
CA SER A 123 16.52 27.86 18.91
C SER A 123 15.49 27.90 20.05
N SER A 124 14.54 27.00 20.00
CA SER A 124 13.49 26.87 21.02
C SER A 124 13.07 25.40 21.22
N ILE A 125 12.65 25.09 22.46
CA ILE A 125 12.23 23.76 22.88
C ILE A 125 11.06 23.84 23.85
N GLY A 126 10.03 23.02 23.70
CA GLY A 126 8.90 22.93 24.63
C GLY A 126 7.54 22.73 23.97
N ALA A 127 6.50 23.35 24.55
CA ALA A 127 5.10 23.28 24.09
C ALA A 127 4.63 21.85 23.78
N ALA A 128 4.82 20.92 24.72
CA ALA A 128 4.57 19.49 24.52
C ALA A 128 3.18 19.04 25.00
N GLY A 129 2.20 19.96 25.03
CA GLY A 129 0.81 19.63 25.37
C GLY A 129 0.17 18.68 24.40
N ILE A 130 -0.69 17.81 24.91
CA ILE A 130 -1.42 16.84 24.11
C ILE A 130 -2.60 17.53 23.44
N ILE A 131 -2.68 17.39 22.12
CA ILE A 131 -3.82 17.84 21.31
C ILE A 131 -4.41 16.65 20.54
N THR A 132 -5.68 16.75 20.15
CA THR A 132 -6.27 15.78 19.22
C THR A 132 -5.71 15.97 17.82
N SER A 133 -5.68 14.90 17.03
CA SER A 133 -5.24 14.94 15.63
C SER A 133 -6.14 15.81 14.74
N SER A 134 -7.40 16.01 15.14
CA SER A 134 -8.37 16.90 14.47
C SER A 134 -8.20 18.39 14.86
N GLY A 135 -7.40 18.69 15.89
CA GLY A 135 -7.31 20.04 16.46
C GLY A 135 -8.51 20.45 17.31
N GLU A 136 -9.49 19.57 17.49
CA GLU A 136 -10.66 19.80 18.35
C GLU A 136 -10.27 19.69 19.83
N GLU A 137 -11.01 20.38 20.69
CA GLU A 137 -10.82 20.26 22.12
C GLU A 137 -11.20 18.85 22.61
N MET A 138 -10.28 18.23 23.32
CA MET A 138 -10.52 16.93 23.97
C MET A 138 -11.44 17.12 25.17
N ASP A 139 -12.35 16.17 25.41
CA ASP A 139 -13.15 16.13 26.63
C ASP A 139 -12.25 16.30 27.87
N PRO A 140 -12.61 17.14 28.85
CA PRO A 140 -11.75 17.47 29.99
C PRO A 140 -11.33 16.24 30.81
N VAL A 141 -12.17 15.22 30.93
CA VAL A 141 -11.86 13.97 31.66
C VAL A 141 -10.88 13.13 30.89
N MET A 142 -11.10 12.99 29.58
CA MET A 142 -10.20 12.26 28.66
C MET A 142 -8.83 12.93 28.61
N ARG A 143 -8.80 14.27 28.50
CA ARG A 143 -7.57 15.03 28.50
C ARG A 143 -6.75 14.78 29.77
N LYS A 144 -7.36 14.87 30.98
CA LYS A 144 -6.68 14.61 32.25
C LYS A 144 -6.16 13.17 32.35
N LYS A 145 -6.90 12.18 31.86
CA LYS A 145 -6.45 10.79 31.80
C LYS A 145 -5.22 10.64 30.88
N ALA A 146 -5.28 11.20 29.68
CA ALA A 146 -4.19 11.18 28.73
C ALA A 146 -2.94 11.88 29.29
N GLU A 147 -3.09 13.11 29.78
CA GLU A 147 -2.00 13.87 30.42
C GLU A 147 -1.35 13.09 31.56
N SER A 148 -2.15 12.45 32.43
CA SER A 148 -1.65 11.65 33.54
C SER A 148 -0.84 10.43 33.06
N ALA A 149 -1.33 9.71 32.05
CA ALA A 149 -0.64 8.55 31.51
C ALA A 149 0.66 8.94 30.82
N PHE A 150 0.62 9.92 29.91
CA PHE A 150 1.81 10.41 29.21
C PHE A 150 2.84 11.01 30.15
N TRP A 151 2.39 11.73 31.19
CA TRP A 151 3.28 12.26 32.21
C TRP A 151 3.96 11.14 33.00
N ALA A 152 3.26 10.09 33.36
CA ALA A 152 3.86 8.96 34.09
C ALA A 152 5.01 8.33 33.28
N PHE A 153 4.81 8.09 32.00
CA PHE A 153 5.85 7.57 31.10
C PHE A 153 7.02 8.54 30.94
N THR A 154 6.74 9.79 30.61
CA THR A 154 7.77 10.81 30.42
C THR A 154 8.56 11.02 31.68
N ARG A 155 7.91 11.15 32.85
CA ARG A 155 8.57 11.32 34.15
C ARG A 155 9.57 10.20 34.46
N SER A 156 9.21 8.93 34.13
CA SER A 156 10.11 7.80 34.34
C SER A 156 11.41 8.00 33.57
N VAL A 157 11.31 8.30 32.27
CA VAL A 157 12.49 8.48 31.41
C VAL A 157 13.32 9.69 31.80
N VAL A 158 12.70 10.88 31.97
CA VAL A 158 13.43 12.12 32.21
C VAL A 158 14.11 12.15 33.59
N THR A 159 13.52 11.45 34.59
CA THR A 159 14.14 11.31 35.92
C THR A 159 15.40 10.47 35.84
N GLU A 160 15.37 9.37 35.10
CA GLU A 160 16.52 8.48 34.90
C GLU A 160 17.64 9.18 34.13
N LYS A 161 17.30 10.01 33.13
CA LYS A 161 18.25 10.84 32.38
C LYS A 161 18.79 12.05 33.18
N GLY A 162 18.27 12.30 34.37
CA GLY A 162 18.73 13.32 35.29
C GLY A 162 18.24 14.73 34.98
N TYR A 163 17.21 14.89 34.12
CA TYR A 163 16.55 16.12 33.87
C TYR A 163 15.61 16.53 35.02
N ARG A 164 15.20 17.79 35.06
CA ARG A 164 14.22 18.34 36.01
C ARG A 164 12.81 17.94 35.58
N PRO A 165 12.13 17.03 36.29
CA PRO A 165 10.80 16.60 35.91
C PRO A 165 9.78 17.74 35.87
N GLU A 166 9.91 18.73 36.78
CA GLU A 166 9.04 19.90 36.85
C GLU A 166 9.08 20.75 35.56
N VAL A 167 10.27 20.90 34.95
CA VAL A 167 10.45 21.63 33.70
C VAL A 167 9.74 20.96 32.56
N ILE A 168 9.94 19.62 32.43
CA ILE A 168 9.29 18.85 31.39
C ILE A 168 7.77 18.77 31.60
N LYS A 169 7.33 18.65 32.87
CA LYS A 169 5.90 18.69 33.19
C LYS A 169 5.24 19.99 32.75
N ALA A 170 5.89 21.12 32.98
CA ALA A 170 5.40 22.44 32.58
C ALA A 170 5.33 22.61 31.04
N MET A 171 6.15 21.88 30.28
CA MET A 171 6.04 21.81 28.83
C MET A 171 4.82 20.99 28.35
N MET A 172 4.36 20.02 29.16
CA MET A 172 3.29 19.07 28.79
C MET A 172 1.92 19.47 29.34
N ILE A 173 1.87 19.96 30.56
CA ILE A 173 0.63 20.14 31.31
C ILE A 173 0.60 21.59 31.84
N PRO A 174 -0.39 22.41 31.40
CA PRO A 174 -0.54 23.77 31.91
C PRO A 174 -0.91 23.75 33.38
N SER A 175 -0.34 24.68 34.14
CA SER A 175 -0.62 24.87 35.57
C SER A 175 -1.72 25.91 35.80
N GLU A 176 -2.53 25.71 36.84
CA GLU A 176 -3.48 26.67 37.30
C GLU A 176 -2.83 27.84 38.12
N GLU A 177 -1.54 27.72 38.41
CA GLU A 177 -0.75 28.70 39.12
C GLU A 177 0.41 29.20 38.25
N VAL A 178 0.87 30.41 38.54
CA VAL A 178 2.10 30.95 37.96
C VAL A 178 3.29 30.13 38.47
N GLN A 179 4.17 29.75 37.57
CA GLN A 179 5.37 28.97 37.89
C GLN A 179 6.62 29.76 37.52
N GLU A 180 7.70 29.58 38.27
CA GLU A 180 9.00 30.17 37.98
C GLU A 180 10.06 29.11 37.79
N PHE A 181 10.78 29.20 36.68
CA PHE A 181 11.85 28.30 36.29
C PHE A 181 13.12 29.13 36.07
N GLY A 182 13.84 29.45 37.15
CA GLY A 182 14.97 30.35 37.10
C GLY A 182 14.56 31.73 36.57
N PRO A 183 15.10 32.19 35.44
CA PRO A 183 14.75 33.48 34.86
C PRO A 183 13.41 33.52 34.11
N VAL A 184 12.78 32.34 33.94
CA VAL A 184 11.54 32.21 33.14
C VAL A 184 10.32 32.15 34.04
N LYS A 185 9.43 33.12 33.87
CA LYS A 185 8.12 33.16 34.50
C LYS A 185 7.06 32.63 33.55
N LEU A 186 6.37 31.58 33.94
CA LEU A 186 5.30 30.92 33.16
C LEU A 186 3.95 31.37 33.72
N GLU A 187 3.14 32.00 32.89
CA GLU A 187 1.80 32.44 33.25
C GLU A 187 0.85 31.27 33.42
N LYS A 188 -0.19 31.45 34.21
CA LYS A 188 -1.27 30.50 34.43
C LYS A 188 -1.86 30.02 33.09
N GLY A 189 -2.04 28.72 32.93
CA GLY A 189 -2.63 28.11 31.75
C GLY A 189 -1.69 28.01 30.52
N ALA A 190 -0.48 28.58 30.62
CA ALA A 190 0.52 28.48 29.53
C ALA A 190 1.31 27.17 29.57
N LEU A 191 1.85 26.77 28.43
CA LEU A 191 2.83 25.71 28.33
C LEU A 191 4.23 26.27 28.22
N LEU A 192 5.18 25.67 28.93
CA LEU A 192 6.55 26.14 28.93
C LEU A 192 7.21 25.92 27.57
N THR A 193 7.81 27.00 27.06
CA THR A 193 8.70 26.97 25.89
C THR A 193 9.94 27.74 26.22
N LEU A 194 11.10 27.18 26.05
CA LEU A 194 12.39 27.77 26.36
C LEU A 194 13.14 28.16 25.10
N THR A 195 13.71 29.33 25.06
CA THR A 195 14.74 29.66 24.08
C THR A 195 16.05 28.94 24.42
N GLY A 196 16.97 28.87 23.45
CA GLY A 196 18.26 28.21 23.67
C GLY A 196 19.04 28.82 24.85
N LYS A 197 18.94 30.17 25.07
CA LYS A 197 19.58 30.85 26.20
C LYS A 197 18.93 30.48 27.53
N GLU A 198 17.61 30.43 27.61
CA GLU A 198 16.89 30.06 28.84
C GLU A 198 17.13 28.60 29.20
N ALA A 199 17.07 27.70 28.22
CA ALA A 199 17.30 26.26 28.41
C ALA A 199 18.69 25.94 28.99
N THR A 200 19.70 26.73 28.65
CA THR A 200 21.09 26.56 29.11
C THR A 200 21.44 27.32 30.37
N THR A 201 20.52 28.13 30.91
CA THR A 201 20.74 28.87 32.16
C THR A 201 21.01 27.91 33.31
N ARG A 202 22.08 28.16 34.07
CA ARG A 202 22.40 27.40 35.28
C ARG A 202 21.67 27.96 36.47
N LEU A 203 21.03 27.09 37.25
CA LEU A 203 20.35 27.42 38.47
C LEU A 203 21.31 27.41 39.69
N ASP A 204 20.84 27.74 40.86
CA ASP A 204 21.62 27.83 42.10
C ASP A 204 22.29 26.52 42.50
N ASP A 205 21.74 25.38 42.07
CA ASP A 205 22.32 24.06 42.25
C ASP A 205 23.46 23.73 41.28
N GLY A 206 23.83 24.66 40.41
CA GLY A 206 24.88 24.53 39.41
C GLY A 206 24.49 23.70 38.18
N LYS A 207 23.31 23.08 38.14
CA LYS A 207 22.81 22.35 37.01
C LYS A 207 22.08 23.27 36.02
N PRO A 208 22.11 22.97 34.74
CA PRO A 208 21.32 23.73 33.74
C PRO A 208 19.82 23.55 33.97
N LEU A 209 19.03 24.52 33.52
CA LEU A 209 17.57 24.42 33.56
C LEU A 209 17.08 23.20 32.75
N LEU A 210 17.62 23.01 31.55
CA LEU A 210 17.30 21.87 30.68
C LEU A 210 18.49 21.39 29.85
N ALA A 211 19.07 22.27 29.03
CA ALA A 211 20.08 21.90 28.03
C ALA A 211 21.50 22.10 28.58
N GLN A 212 22.39 21.18 28.26
CA GLN A 212 23.79 21.13 28.73
C GLN A 212 24.58 22.37 28.30
N GLY A 213 24.33 22.86 27.08
CA GLY A 213 24.99 23.99 26.50
C GLY A 213 24.47 24.39 25.13
N THR A 214 25.12 25.38 24.53
CA THR A 214 24.87 25.78 23.16
C THR A 214 25.93 25.21 22.23
N ALA A 215 25.55 24.86 21.02
CA ALA A 215 26.44 24.41 19.97
C ALA A 215 26.06 25.09 18.64
N THR A 216 27.03 25.43 17.82
CA THR A 216 26.79 26.06 16.52
C THR A 216 26.57 25.03 15.40
N SER A 217 26.94 23.79 15.67
CA SER A 217 26.79 22.66 14.74
C SER A 217 26.87 21.32 15.49
N VAL A 218 26.53 20.22 14.82
CA VAL A 218 26.76 18.87 15.35
C VAL A 218 28.25 18.62 15.62
N ALA A 219 29.14 19.12 14.77
CA ALA A 219 30.59 18.99 14.97
C ALA A 219 31.06 19.72 16.24
N ASP A 220 30.53 20.93 16.51
CA ASP A 220 30.81 21.68 17.73
C ASP A 220 30.31 20.93 18.98
N LEU A 221 29.09 20.39 18.94
CA LEU A 221 28.55 19.52 20.00
C LEU A 221 29.49 18.34 20.29
N LEU A 222 29.91 17.60 19.27
CA LEU A 222 30.76 16.45 19.41
C LEU A 222 32.14 16.82 19.96
N ALA A 223 32.70 17.97 19.56
CA ALA A 223 33.93 18.49 20.11
C ALA A 223 33.80 18.81 21.62
N GLN A 224 32.69 19.42 22.06
CA GLN A 224 32.40 19.69 23.47
C GLN A 224 32.28 18.39 24.27
N GLU A 225 31.69 17.34 23.71
CA GLU A 225 31.55 16.02 24.34
C GLU A 225 32.81 15.14 24.18
N LYS A 226 33.85 15.63 23.50
CA LYS A 226 35.09 14.89 23.21
C LYS A 226 34.87 13.59 22.47
N VAL A 227 33.88 13.57 21.58
CA VAL A 227 33.57 12.47 20.69
C VAL A 227 34.27 12.71 19.35
N ASP A 228 35.42 12.07 19.17
CA ASP A 228 36.19 12.13 17.92
C ASP A 228 35.86 10.88 17.08
N ALA A 229 34.89 10.99 16.20
CA ALA A 229 34.46 9.93 15.31
C ALA A 229 33.78 10.49 14.06
N PRO A 230 33.86 9.81 12.90
CA PRO A 230 33.20 10.25 11.69
C PRO A 230 31.68 10.20 11.86
N VAL A 231 30.99 11.20 11.31
CA VAL A 231 29.53 11.32 11.35
C VAL A 231 28.92 10.67 10.11
N VAL A 232 27.97 9.78 10.32
CA VAL A 232 27.17 9.17 9.24
C VAL A 232 25.71 9.59 9.42
N THR A 233 25.17 10.25 8.42
CA THR A 233 23.75 10.63 8.43
C THR A 233 22.89 9.44 8.07
N ALA A 234 21.95 9.11 8.95
CA ALA A 234 20.94 8.08 8.70
C ALA A 234 19.97 8.55 7.60
N VAL A 235 19.79 7.72 6.59
CA VAL A 235 18.85 7.98 5.51
C VAL A 235 17.91 6.79 5.33
N PRO A 236 16.62 7.02 5.01
CA PRO A 236 15.72 5.92 4.69
C PRO A 236 16.24 5.11 3.50
N THR A 237 16.13 3.80 3.60
CA THR A 237 16.50 2.88 2.52
C THR A 237 15.63 3.11 1.28
N ALA A 238 16.11 2.66 0.13
CA ALA A 238 15.30 2.69 -1.10
C ALA A 238 13.99 1.90 -0.93
N PHE A 239 14.02 0.79 -0.19
CA PHE A 239 12.83 -0.01 0.10
C PHE A 239 11.82 0.74 0.97
N GLU A 240 12.25 1.45 2.00
CA GLU A 240 11.36 2.27 2.84
C GLU A 240 10.71 3.39 2.03
N LYS A 241 11.46 4.06 1.16
CA LYS A 241 10.91 5.09 0.26
C LYS A 241 9.88 4.49 -0.72
N ILE A 242 10.19 3.33 -1.31
CA ILE A 242 9.27 2.61 -2.20
C ILE A 242 8.04 2.17 -1.42
N GLY A 243 8.18 1.63 -0.20
CA GLY A 243 7.06 1.23 0.66
C GLY A 243 6.08 2.37 0.91
N LEU A 244 6.59 3.56 1.25
CA LEU A 244 5.78 4.77 1.42
C LEU A 244 5.00 5.14 0.16
N TRP A 245 5.67 5.10 -1.00
CA TRP A 245 5.05 5.36 -2.30
C TRP A 245 3.94 4.36 -2.62
N ILE A 246 4.19 3.07 -2.39
CA ILE A 246 3.22 2.00 -2.63
C ILE A 246 2.02 2.13 -1.68
N ALA A 247 2.26 2.44 -0.39
CA ALA A 247 1.19 2.65 0.58
C ALA A 247 0.29 3.84 0.21
N TRP A 248 0.87 4.92 -0.32
CA TRP A 248 0.11 6.04 -0.87
C TRP A 248 -0.71 5.63 -2.11
N ALA A 249 -0.12 4.82 -3.00
CA ALA A 249 -0.76 4.33 -4.22
C ALA A 249 -1.78 3.18 -3.99
N SER A 250 -2.05 2.80 -2.75
CA SER A 250 -2.96 1.67 -2.42
C SER A 250 -4.30 1.69 -3.17
N PRO A 251 -5.02 2.82 -3.30
CA PRO A 251 -6.28 2.85 -4.07
C PRO A 251 -6.10 2.48 -5.53
N LEU A 252 -4.99 2.94 -6.16
CA LEU A 252 -4.67 2.61 -7.54
C LEU A 252 -4.31 1.13 -7.70
N LEU A 253 -3.58 0.56 -6.73
CA LEU A 253 -3.23 -0.86 -6.75
C LEU A 253 -4.48 -1.75 -6.62
N ILE A 254 -5.43 -1.39 -5.75
CA ILE A 254 -6.71 -2.09 -5.62
C ILE A 254 -7.49 -2.00 -6.95
N LEU A 255 -7.57 -0.81 -7.55
CA LEU A 255 -8.22 -0.61 -8.83
C LEU A 255 -7.61 -1.47 -9.94
N LEU A 256 -6.27 -1.49 -10.06
CA LEU A 256 -5.55 -2.32 -11.03
C LEU A 256 -5.74 -3.81 -10.76
N GLY A 257 -5.74 -4.23 -9.50
CA GLY A 257 -5.96 -5.61 -9.09
C GLY A 257 -7.35 -6.11 -9.51
N ILE A 258 -8.39 -5.34 -9.18
CA ILE A 258 -9.78 -5.67 -9.54
C ILE A 258 -9.98 -5.63 -11.06
N GLY A 259 -9.48 -4.60 -11.74
CA GLY A 259 -9.54 -4.49 -13.20
C GLY A 259 -8.81 -5.65 -13.89
N GLY A 260 -7.66 -6.06 -13.36
CA GLY A 260 -6.90 -7.22 -13.85
C GLY A 260 -7.66 -8.53 -13.69
N ILE A 261 -8.29 -8.77 -12.52
CA ILE A 261 -9.16 -9.93 -12.29
C ILE A 261 -10.29 -9.94 -13.33
N TYR A 262 -10.96 -8.82 -13.53
CA TYR A 262 -12.04 -8.71 -14.50
C TYR A 262 -11.58 -9.04 -15.93
N MET A 263 -10.42 -8.49 -16.34
CA MET A 263 -9.84 -8.79 -17.65
C MET A 263 -9.54 -10.29 -17.82
N GLU A 264 -9.02 -10.93 -16.77
CA GLU A 264 -8.72 -12.38 -16.80
C GLU A 264 -9.98 -13.22 -16.96
N PHE A 265 -11.08 -12.87 -16.31
CA PHE A 265 -12.36 -13.58 -16.49
C PHE A 265 -12.97 -13.41 -17.90
N LYS A 266 -12.65 -12.32 -18.59
CA LYS A 266 -13.16 -12.07 -19.96
C LYS A 266 -12.29 -12.68 -21.04
N THR A 267 -11.04 -13.00 -20.75
CA THR A 267 -10.08 -13.60 -21.68
C THR A 267 -9.78 -15.03 -21.23
N PRO A 268 -10.24 -16.07 -21.93
CA PRO A 268 -10.00 -17.44 -21.50
C PRO A 268 -8.50 -17.78 -21.52
N GLY A 269 -7.98 -18.27 -20.39
CA GLY A 269 -6.60 -18.63 -20.16
C GLY A 269 -5.83 -17.60 -19.32
N PHE A 270 -4.83 -18.07 -18.55
CA PHE A 270 -4.03 -17.17 -17.71
C PHE A 270 -3.25 -16.17 -18.57
N GLY A 271 -3.68 -14.93 -18.56
CA GLY A 271 -3.21 -13.88 -19.45
C GLY A 271 -2.67 -12.64 -18.71
N ILE A 272 -2.61 -11.54 -19.44
CA ILE A 272 -2.09 -10.25 -18.93
C ILE A 272 -2.90 -9.75 -17.73
N GLY A 273 -4.24 -9.99 -17.72
CA GLY A 273 -5.13 -9.57 -16.63
C GLY A 273 -4.74 -10.21 -15.31
N GLY A 274 -4.52 -11.51 -15.27
CA GLY A 274 -4.10 -12.24 -14.08
C GLY A 274 -2.73 -11.79 -13.57
N ILE A 275 -1.78 -11.56 -14.48
CA ILE A 275 -0.44 -11.05 -14.12
C ILE A 275 -0.56 -9.66 -13.47
N VAL A 276 -1.35 -8.76 -14.05
CA VAL A 276 -1.56 -7.41 -13.50
C VAL A 276 -2.23 -7.49 -12.12
N ALA A 277 -3.24 -8.35 -11.95
CA ALA A 277 -3.92 -8.53 -10.68
C ALA A 277 -2.95 -9.02 -9.58
N ILE A 278 -2.19 -10.09 -9.86
CA ILE A 278 -1.23 -10.64 -8.91
C ILE A 278 -0.15 -9.60 -8.57
N ALA A 279 0.40 -8.91 -9.56
CA ALA A 279 1.42 -7.88 -9.34
C ALA A 279 0.88 -6.73 -8.49
N ALA A 280 -0.33 -6.24 -8.78
CA ALA A 280 -0.95 -5.15 -8.06
C ALA A 280 -1.22 -5.51 -6.58
N PHE A 281 -1.79 -6.67 -6.30
CA PHE A 281 -2.02 -7.13 -4.93
C PHE A 281 -0.72 -7.49 -4.20
N ALA A 282 0.25 -8.10 -4.88
CA ALA A 282 1.57 -8.36 -4.29
C ALA A 282 2.25 -7.05 -3.87
N LEU A 283 2.24 -6.03 -4.73
CA LEU A 283 2.76 -4.70 -4.41
C LEU A 283 1.96 -4.04 -3.29
N PHE A 284 0.64 -4.16 -3.29
CA PHE A 284 -0.21 -3.63 -2.21
C PHE A 284 0.19 -4.20 -0.85
N PHE A 285 0.23 -5.52 -0.71
CA PHE A 285 0.58 -6.16 0.57
C PHE A 285 2.04 -5.91 0.96
N PHE A 286 2.97 -6.05 0.02
CA PHE A 286 4.39 -5.80 0.26
C PHE A 286 4.67 -4.36 0.66
N GLY A 287 4.08 -3.38 -0.04
CA GLY A 287 4.26 -1.97 0.26
C GLY A 287 3.68 -1.58 1.61
N ASN A 288 2.46 -2.04 1.93
CA ASN A 288 1.85 -1.77 3.23
C ASN A 288 2.59 -2.47 4.37
N ASN A 289 3.17 -3.66 4.15
CA ASN A 289 4.02 -4.32 5.14
C ASN A 289 5.29 -3.50 5.44
N ILE A 290 5.99 -3.02 4.41
CA ILE A 290 7.17 -2.16 4.59
C ILE A 290 6.80 -0.83 5.24
N ALA A 291 5.62 -0.28 4.90
CA ALA A 291 5.11 0.93 5.51
C ALA A 291 4.63 0.74 6.97
N GLY A 292 4.72 -0.48 7.54
CA GLY A 292 4.26 -0.77 8.89
C GLY A 292 2.75 -0.81 9.07
N ASN A 293 2.00 -0.86 7.97
CA ASN A 293 0.53 -0.85 7.97
C ASN A 293 -0.08 -2.26 8.01
N LEU A 294 0.71 -3.33 7.94
CA LEU A 294 0.16 -4.69 7.96
C LEU A 294 0.03 -5.18 9.40
N ALA A 295 -1.19 -5.52 9.79
CA ALA A 295 -1.51 -6.06 11.11
C ALA A 295 -1.09 -7.54 11.30
N GLY A 296 -0.12 -8.04 10.52
CA GLY A 296 0.40 -9.40 10.63
C GLY A 296 0.09 -10.29 9.41
N TYR A 297 0.42 -11.59 9.53
CA TYR A 297 0.21 -12.58 8.47
C TYR A 297 -1.28 -12.94 8.27
N GLU A 298 -2.13 -12.59 9.23
CA GLU A 298 -3.56 -12.89 9.21
C GLU A 298 -4.27 -12.26 8.03
N THR A 299 -3.90 -11.03 7.66
CA THR A 299 -4.48 -10.33 6.50
C THR A 299 -4.13 -11.01 5.18
N ALA A 300 -2.89 -11.47 5.03
CA ALA A 300 -2.47 -12.24 3.86
C ALA A 300 -3.18 -13.60 3.81
N ALA A 301 -3.33 -14.28 4.95
CA ALA A 301 -4.07 -15.55 5.04
C ALA A 301 -5.55 -15.38 4.69
N LEU A 302 -6.20 -14.29 5.13
CA LEU A 302 -7.57 -13.95 4.75
C LEU A 302 -7.71 -13.71 3.25
N LEU A 303 -6.74 -13.05 2.61
CA LEU A 303 -6.78 -12.88 1.15
C LEU A 303 -6.74 -14.23 0.43
N VAL A 304 -5.78 -15.09 0.82
CA VAL A 304 -5.64 -16.43 0.22
C VAL A 304 -6.90 -17.25 0.43
N LEU A 305 -7.46 -17.24 1.64
CA LEU A 305 -8.71 -17.93 1.95
C LEU A 305 -9.87 -17.40 1.10
N GLY A 306 -9.97 -16.07 0.96
CA GLY A 306 -11.00 -15.43 0.14
C GLY A 306 -10.92 -15.86 -1.33
N VAL A 307 -9.71 -15.89 -1.89
CA VAL A 307 -9.48 -16.36 -3.26
C VAL A 307 -9.85 -17.84 -3.41
N ILE A 308 -9.45 -18.70 -2.47
CA ILE A 308 -9.81 -20.13 -2.47
C ILE A 308 -11.33 -20.29 -2.45
N LEU A 309 -12.05 -19.57 -1.59
CA LEU A 309 -13.51 -19.65 -1.50
C LEU A 309 -14.18 -19.21 -2.80
N LEU A 310 -13.68 -18.16 -3.46
CA LEU A 310 -14.16 -17.79 -4.79
C LEU A 310 -13.92 -18.90 -5.82
N CYS A 311 -12.73 -19.51 -5.82
CA CYS A 311 -12.44 -20.66 -6.70
C CYS A 311 -13.38 -21.85 -6.43
N VAL A 312 -13.67 -22.15 -5.16
CA VAL A 312 -14.62 -23.21 -4.78
C VAL A 312 -16.02 -22.92 -5.35
N GLU A 313 -16.50 -21.66 -5.22
CA GLU A 313 -17.80 -21.28 -5.77
C GLU A 313 -17.85 -21.44 -7.28
N PHE A 314 -16.80 -21.00 -8.00
CA PHE A 314 -16.81 -21.03 -9.47
C PHE A 314 -16.60 -22.41 -10.06
N PHE A 315 -15.77 -23.27 -9.42
CA PHE A 315 -15.35 -24.53 -10.00
C PHE A 315 -15.94 -25.77 -9.32
N VAL A 316 -16.35 -25.69 -8.05
CA VAL A 316 -16.79 -26.85 -7.26
C VAL A 316 -18.30 -26.83 -7.00
N ILE A 317 -18.85 -25.70 -6.54
CA ILE A 317 -20.25 -25.57 -6.15
C ILE A 317 -20.94 -24.35 -6.80
N PRO A 318 -20.90 -24.23 -8.15
CA PRO A 318 -21.40 -23.06 -8.84
C PRO A 318 -22.88 -22.79 -8.54
N GLY A 319 -23.20 -21.52 -8.23
CA GLY A 319 -24.58 -21.05 -8.04
C GLY A 319 -25.10 -21.08 -6.62
N THR A 320 -24.33 -21.50 -5.62
CA THR A 320 -24.74 -21.42 -4.21
C THR A 320 -24.62 -20.02 -3.64
N PHE A 321 -23.72 -19.18 -4.17
CA PHE A 321 -23.36 -17.85 -3.73
C PHE A 321 -22.80 -17.75 -2.29
N ILE A 322 -22.83 -18.82 -1.52
CA ILE A 322 -22.38 -18.85 -0.12
C ILE A 322 -20.86 -18.69 -0.06
N ALA A 323 -20.13 -19.51 -0.84
CA ALA A 323 -18.66 -19.42 -0.86
C ALA A 323 -18.18 -18.12 -1.52
N ALA A 324 -18.91 -17.61 -2.52
CA ALA A 324 -18.59 -16.31 -3.14
C ALA A 324 -18.77 -15.16 -2.15
N LEU A 325 -19.85 -15.15 -1.37
CA LEU A 325 -20.09 -14.13 -0.36
C LEU A 325 -19.03 -14.19 0.75
N ALA A 326 -18.75 -15.38 1.28
CA ALA A 326 -17.73 -15.58 2.30
C ALA A 326 -16.33 -15.18 1.79
N GLY A 327 -15.99 -15.56 0.55
CA GLY A 327 -14.75 -15.19 -0.11
C GLY A 327 -14.61 -13.67 -0.31
N GLY A 328 -15.69 -13.01 -0.73
CA GLY A 328 -15.75 -11.55 -0.87
C GLY A 328 -15.53 -10.83 0.47
N ILE A 329 -16.13 -11.32 1.54
CA ILE A 329 -15.93 -10.78 2.91
C ILE A 329 -14.49 -10.97 3.35
N CYS A 330 -13.89 -12.14 3.13
CA CYS A 330 -12.48 -12.38 3.47
C CYS A 330 -11.54 -11.45 2.71
N ILE A 331 -11.77 -11.24 1.42
CA ILE A 331 -10.96 -10.31 0.59
C ILE A 331 -11.14 -8.86 1.08
N PHE A 332 -12.37 -8.45 1.37
CA PHE A 332 -12.64 -7.11 1.91
C PHE A 332 -11.89 -6.89 3.23
N LEU A 333 -12.00 -7.83 4.16
CA LEU A 333 -11.31 -7.76 5.46
C LEU A 333 -9.79 -7.80 5.30
N ALA A 334 -9.27 -8.56 4.34
CA ALA A 334 -7.84 -8.61 4.03
C ALA A 334 -7.31 -7.26 3.51
N LEU A 335 -8.02 -6.65 2.56
CA LEU A 335 -7.64 -5.36 1.99
C LEU A 335 -7.77 -4.24 3.02
N PHE A 336 -8.85 -4.25 3.79
CA PHE A 336 -9.10 -3.29 4.85
C PHE A 336 -8.07 -3.41 5.97
N GLY A 337 -7.87 -4.63 6.50
CA GLY A 337 -6.90 -4.89 7.56
C GLY A 337 -5.45 -4.65 7.14
N GLY A 338 -5.14 -4.87 5.84
CA GLY A 338 -3.82 -4.56 5.27
C GLY A 338 -3.46 -3.08 5.23
N MET A 339 -4.43 -2.18 5.48
CA MET A 339 -4.23 -0.73 5.56
C MET A 339 -4.15 -0.21 7.00
N ILE A 340 -4.42 -1.06 7.99
CA ILE A 340 -4.38 -0.73 9.42
C ILE A 340 -3.04 -1.21 9.98
N SER A 341 -2.37 -0.38 10.78
CA SER A 341 -1.13 -0.79 11.41
C SER A 341 -1.38 -1.82 12.53
N SER A 342 -0.36 -2.65 12.81
CA SER A 342 -0.42 -3.61 13.91
C SER A 342 -0.72 -2.96 15.26
N TRP A 343 -0.16 -1.76 15.49
CA TRP A 343 -0.43 -1.00 16.71
C TRP A 343 -1.88 -0.53 16.83
N GLU A 344 -2.46 0.03 15.74
CA GLU A 344 -3.86 0.44 15.70
C GLU A 344 -4.79 -0.75 15.93
N TRP A 345 -4.41 -1.90 15.35
CA TRP A 345 -5.15 -3.14 15.55
C TRP A 345 -5.14 -3.58 17.02
N ASP A 346 -3.97 -3.59 17.65
CA ASP A 346 -3.83 -4.06 19.03
C ASP A 346 -4.42 -3.09 20.06
N ASN A 347 -4.24 -1.78 19.88
CA ASN A 347 -4.67 -0.80 20.88
C ASN A 347 -6.10 -0.28 20.67
N VAL A 348 -6.53 -0.06 19.43
CA VAL A 348 -7.87 0.45 19.16
C VAL A 348 -8.86 -0.70 19.06
N ILE A 349 -8.54 -1.74 18.31
CA ILE A 349 -9.48 -2.82 18.03
C ILE A 349 -9.49 -3.86 19.13
N ARG A 350 -8.34 -4.36 19.60
CA ARG A 350 -8.25 -5.32 20.70
C ARG A 350 -8.25 -4.68 22.08
N GLY A 351 -7.65 -3.50 22.21
CA GLY A 351 -7.57 -2.77 23.48
C GLY A 351 -8.86 -2.08 23.93
N GLY A 352 -9.91 -2.12 23.11
CA GLY A 352 -11.23 -1.62 23.46
C GLY A 352 -11.32 -0.10 23.58
N GLN A 353 -10.41 0.67 22.98
CA GLN A 353 -10.48 2.14 22.96
C GLN A 353 -11.53 2.67 21.96
N TRP A 354 -12.74 2.11 22.03
CA TRP A 354 -13.87 2.48 21.17
C TRP A 354 -14.58 3.77 21.61
N GLU A 355 -14.20 4.33 22.76
CA GLU A 355 -14.87 5.49 23.37
C GLU A 355 -14.52 6.80 22.68
N ASP A 356 -13.37 6.89 22.01
CA ASP A 356 -12.99 8.08 21.24
C ASP A 356 -13.36 7.90 19.76
N PHE A 357 -14.54 8.44 19.41
CA PHE A 357 -15.07 8.39 18.04
C PHE A 357 -14.10 8.98 17.00
N ASN A 358 -13.34 10.02 17.33
CA ASN A 358 -12.43 10.66 16.38
C ASN A 358 -11.23 9.77 16.06
N THR A 359 -10.66 9.10 17.07
CA THR A 359 -9.58 8.12 16.88
C THR A 359 -10.07 6.92 16.06
N VAL A 360 -11.23 6.38 16.42
CA VAL A 360 -11.84 5.27 15.67
C VAL A 360 -12.15 5.68 14.23
N ALA A 361 -12.71 6.87 14.02
CA ALA A 361 -13.04 7.40 12.69
C ALA A 361 -11.79 7.60 11.82
N LEU A 362 -10.67 8.02 12.39
CA LEU A 362 -9.40 8.13 11.67
C LEU A 362 -8.79 6.76 11.35
N VAL A 363 -8.72 5.88 12.34
CA VAL A 363 -8.09 4.55 12.22
C VAL A 363 -8.86 3.67 11.25
N LEU A 364 -10.18 3.68 11.30
CA LEU A 364 -11.03 2.88 10.42
C LEU A 364 -11.52 3.65 9.19
N GLY A 365 -11.77 4.94 9.31
CA GLY A 365 -12.37 5.75 8.26
C GLY A 365 -11.42 6.03 7.09
N VAL A 366 -10.14 6.31 7.34
CA VAL A 366 -9.16 6.55 6.28
C VAL A 366 -8.89 5.29 5.44
N PRO A 367 -8.63 4.11 6.03
CA PRO A 367 -8.54 2.86 5.27
C PRO A 367 -9.84 2.53 4.52
N LEU A 368 -11.00 2.72 5.17
CA LEU A 368 -12.30 2.48 4.54
C LEU A 368 -12.52 3.42 3.34
N LEU A 369 -12.21 4.70 3.47
CA LEU A 369 -12.29 5.67 2.36
C LEU A 369 -11.39 5.27 1.19
N LYS A 370 -10.15 4.92 1.45
CA LYS A 370 -9.21 4.44 0.43
C LYS A 370 -9.73 3.18 -0.26
N LEU A 371 -10.28 2.25 0.50
CA LEU A 371 -10.86 1.01 -0.02
C LEU A 371 -12.09 1.29 -0.89
N VAL A 372 -13.00 2.14 -0.42
CA VAL A 372 -14.20 2.57 -1.20
C VAL A 372 -13.78 3.26 -2.49
N LEU A 373 -12.78 4.15 -2.46
CA LEU A 373 -12.24 4.81 -3.66
C LEU A 373 -11.63 3.79 -4.63
N GLY A 374 -10.87 2.81 -4.13
CA GLY A 374 -10.31 1.74 -4.94
C GLY A 374 -11.38 0.84 -5.58
N LEU A 375 -12.39 0.44 -4.80
CA LEU A 375 -13.50 -0.41 -5.28
C LEU A 375 -14.40 0.33 -6.28
N THR A 376 -14.78 1.57 -5.99
CA THR A 376 -15.60 2.39 -6.90
C THR A 376 -14.85 2.74 -8.18
N GLY A 377 -13.57 3.11 -8.05
CA GLY A 377 -12.68 3.29 -9.20
C GLY A 377 -12.57 2.02 -10.03
N GLY A 378 -12.41 0.86 -9.39
CA GLY A 378 -12.41 -0.46 -10.04
C GLY A 378 -13.71 -0.73 -10.81
N ALA A 379 -14.86 -0.46 -10.19
CA ALA A 379 -16.17 -0.60 -10.84
C ALA A 379 -16.32 0.32 -12.07
N ILE A 380 -15.85 1.56 -11.98
CA ILE A 380 -15.83 2.50 -13.10
C ILE A 380 -14.94 1.97 -14.24
N VAL A 381 -13.73 1.52 -13.89
CA VAL A 381 -12.80 0.93 -14.88
C VAL A 381 -13.41 -0.30 -15.53
N ILE A 382 -14.03 -1.19 -14.76
CA ILE A 382 -14.76 -2.35 -15.30
C ILE A 382 -15.82 -1.90 -16.30
N THR A 383 -16.62 -0.90 -15.95
CA THR A 383 -17.67 -0.37 -16.84
C THR A 383 -17.09 0.19 -18.13
N ILE A 384 -15.98 0.93 -18.05
CA ILE A 384 -15.24 1.44 -19.21
C ILE A 384 -14.68 0.28 -20.05
N LEU A 385 -14.06 -0.69 -19.41
CA LEU A 385 -13.52 -1.87 -20.09
C LEU A 385 -14.63 -2.68 -20.77
N MET A 386 -15.77 -2.86 -20.11
CA MET A 386 -16.93 -3.54 -20.73
C MET A 386 -17.40 -2.85 -22.01
N LYS A 387 -17.35 -1.53 -22.04
CA LYS A 387 -17.83 -0.73 -23.18
C LYS A 387 -16.83 -0.67 -24.34
N TYR A 388 -15.53 -0.53 -24.04
CA TYR A 388 -14.52 -0.20 -25.06
C TYR A 388 -13.54 -1.36 -25.35
N LEU A 389 -13.41 -2.35 -24.45
CA LEU A 389 -12.45 -3.42 -24.63
C LEU A 389 -12.80 -4.37 -25.80
N PRO A 390 -14.07 -4.76 -26.06
CA PRO A 390 -14.41 -5.67 -27.15
C PRO A 390 -13.90 -5.22 -28.51
N ASP A 391 -13.90 -3.91 -28.77
CA ASP A 391 -13.52 -3.32 -30.06
C ASP A 391 -12.05 -2.85 -30.10
N SER A 392 -11.30 -3.05 -29.03
CA SER A 392 -9.93 -2.51 -28.92
C SER A 392 -8.92 -3.34 -29.74
N VAL A 393 -7.92 -2.64 -30.32
CA VAL A 393 -6.78 -3.25 -31.04
C VAL A 393 -6.01 -4.22 -30.12
N LEU A 394 -6.02 -3.99 -28.81
CA LEU A 394 -5.36 -4.85 -27.82
C LEU A 394 -6.07 -6.19 -27.73
N MET A 395 -7.40 -6.20 -27.73
CA MET A 395 -8.20 -7.43 -27.65
C MET A 395 -8.12 -8.23 -28.95
N ARG A 396 -8.06 -7.57 -30.11
CA ARG A 396 -7.80 -8.22 -31.41
C ARG A 396 -6.45 -8.93 -31.48
N ARG A 397 -5.45 -8.49 -30.72
CA ARG A 397 -4.12 -9.13 -30.64
C ARG A 397 -4.03 -10.25 -29.62
N VAL A 398 -4.83 -10.16 -28.54
CA VAL A 398 -4.81 -11.12 -27.43
C VAL A 398 -5.80 -12.26 -27.66
N THR A 399 -6.97 -11.96 -28.14
CA THR A 399 -7.84 -12.97 -28.73
C THR A 399 -7.28 -13.26 -30.11
N ASN A 400 -6.39 -14.25 -30.23
CA ASN A 400 -6.33 -14.95 -31.48
C ASN A 400 -7.77 -15.39 -31.77
N ALA A 401 -8.36 -14.79 -32.78
CA ALA A 401 -9.52 -15.33 -33.42
C ALA A 401 -9.10 -16.67 -34.01
N THR A 402 -8.98 -17.70 -33.20
CA THR A 402 -9.30 -19.04 -33.58
C THR A 402 -10.80 -18.98 -33.81
N VAL A 403 -11.12 -18.36 -34.94
CA VAL A 403 -12.37 -18.61 -35.61
C VAL A 403 -12.37 -20.11 -35.87
N SER A 404 -12.90 -20.84 -34.90
CA SER A 404 -13.49 -22.14 -35.19
C SER A 404 -14.81 -21.84 -35.90
N GLY A 405 -14.69 -21.58 -37.16
CA GLY A 405 -15.70 -21.07 -38.05
C GLY A 405 -15.02 -20.00 -38.89
N GLY A 406 -14.85 -20.23 -40.17
CA GLY A 406 -14.47 -19.21 -41.15
C GLY A 406 -15.31 -17.98 -40.96
N PRO A 407 -14.96 -16.84 -41.59
CA PRO A 407 -15.76 -15.65 -41.49
C PRO A 407 -17.20 -16.09 -41.53
N ALA A 408 -18.02 -15.63 -40.54
CA ALA A 408 -19.46 -15.77 -40.63
C ALA A 408 -19.75 -15.22 -42.02
N GLY A 409 -19.80 -16.17 -42.94
CA GLY A 409 -20.10 -15.85 -44.30
C GLY A 409 -21.37 -15.07 -44.19
N GLU A 410 -21.40 -13.89 -44.79
CA GLU A 410 -22.61 -13.18 -45.08
C GLU A 410 -23.67 -14.23 -45.14
N ALA A 411 -24.73 -14.12 -44.31
CA ALA A 411 -25.85 -15.06 -44.37
C ALA A 411 -26.15 -15.17 -45.85
N VAL A 412 -25.74 -16.28 -46.45
CA VAL A 412 -25.84 -16.47 -47.89
C VAL A 412 -27.29 -16.20 -48.14
N SER A 413 -27.57 -15.14 -48.83
CA SER A 413 -28.95 -14.77 -49.11
C SER A 413 -29.44 -15.84 -50.03
N ILE A 414 -30.06 -16.91 -49.44
CA ILE A 414 -30.76 -17.99 -50.10
C ILE A 414 -31.80 -17.45 -51.11
N THR A 415 -31.93 -16.16 -51.18
CA THR A 415 -32.86 -15.39 -52.04
C THR A 415 -32.63 -15.55 -53.54
N ARG A 416 -31.52 -16.12 -53.98
CA ARG A 416 -31.23 -16.34 -55.42
C ARG A 416 -31.32 -17.79 -55.89
N VAL A 417 -31.55 -18.75 -54.99
CA VAL A 417 -31.67 -20.17 -55.36
C VAL A 417 -33.15 -20.55 -55.37
N GLN A 418 -33.58 -21.20 -56.41
CA GLN A 418 -34.94 -21.70 -56.57
C GLN A 418 -34.97 -23.23 -56.62
N VAL A 419 -36.10 -23.83 -56.25
CA VAL A 419 -36.33 -25.23 -56.42
C VAL A 419 -36.23 -25.56 -57.91
N GLY A 420 -35.37 -26.54 -58.26
CA GLY A 420 -35.06 -26.91 -59.63
C GLY A 420 -33.67 -26.47 -60.11
N ASP A 421 -33.01 -25.55 -59.40
CA ASP A 421 -31.66 -25.10 -59.74
C ASP A 421 -30.64 -26.25 -59.65
N ARG A 422 -29.68 -26.21 -60.56
CA ARG A 422 -28.65 -27.25 -60.74
C ARG A 422 -27.29 -26.76 -60.23
N GLY A 423 -26.50 -27.72 -59.79
CA GLY A 423 -25.15 -27.43 -59.31
C GLY A 423 -24.30 -28.69 -59.19
N ASN A 424 -23.13 -28.55 -58.58
CA ASN A 424 -22.22 -29.70 -58.35
C ASN A 424 -21.79 -29.76 -56.87
N ALA A 425 -21.71 -30.94 -56.31
CA ALA A 425 -21.20 -31.17 -54.96
C ALA A 425 -19.71 -30.76 -54.88
N VAL A 426 -19.38 -29.76 -54.05
CA VAL A 426 -18.01 -29.30 -53.84
C VAL A 426 -17.30 -30.15 -52.80
N THR A 427 -18.06 -30.69 -51.84
CA THR A 427 -17.58 -31.67 -50.86
C THR A 427 -18.34 -33.00 -51.01
N GLU A 428 -17.87 -34.02 -50.36
CA GLU A 428 -18.67 -35.23 -50.16
C GLU A 428 -19.85 -34.92 -49.26
N LEU A 429 -21.08 -35.28 -49.65
CA LEU A 429 -22.32 -35.09 -48.89
C LEU A 429 -22.62 -36.37 -48.07
N LYS A 430 -22.58 -36.29 -46.67
CA LYS A 430 -22.79 -37.41 -45.74
C LYS A 430 -23.72 -37.09 -44.57
N PRO A 431 -24.99 -36.94 -44.73
CA PRO A 431 -25.78 -36.42 -45.84
C PRO A 431 -25.59 -34.92 -46.06
N ASN A 432 -24.94 -34.19 -45.11
CA ASN A 432 -24.66 -32.72 -45.20
C ASN A 432 -23.32 -32.47 -45.89
N GLY A 433 -23.22 -31.35 -46.58
CA GLY A 433 -22.02 -30.90 -47.26
C GLY A 433 -22.24 -29.60 -48.00
N LYS A 434 -21.35 -29.31 -48.97
CA LYS A 434 -21.39 -28.06 -49.74
C LYS A 434 -21.52 -28.37 -51.20
N ALA A 435 -22.41 -27.65 -51.89
CA ALA A 435 -22.56 -27.68 -53.34
C ALA A 435 -22.48 -26.27 -53.93
N MET A 436 -21.97 -26.17 -55.14
CA MET A 436 -21.97 -24.93 -55.90
C MET A 436 -23.25 -24.91 -56.78
N ILE A 437 -24.13 -23.94 -56.47
CA ILE A 437 -25.42 -23.76 -57.19
C ILE A 437 -25.45 -22.32 -57.68
N ASN A 438 -25.68 -22.12 -58.95
CA ASN A 438 -25.69 -20.78 -59.60
C ASN A 438 -24.40 -19.94 -59.33
N GLY A 439 -23.23 -20.66 -59.18
CA GLY A 439 -21.95 -19.97 -58.95
C GLY A 439 -21.66 -19.65 -57.46
N GLU A 440 -22.59 -19.94 -56.55
CA GLU A 440 -22.43 -19.74 -55.12
C GLU A 440 -22.29 -21.09 -54.37
N ILE A 441 -21.44 -21.12 -53.31
CA ILE A 441 -21.26 -22.30 -52.47
C ILE A 441 -22.31 -22.29 -51.38
N CYS A 442 -23.26 -23.21 -51.42
CA CYS A 442 -24.36 -23.35 -50.48
C CYS A 442 -24.18 -24.57 -49.59
N GLU A 443 -24.65 -24.53 -48.36
CA GLU A 443 -24.82 -25.73 -47.53
C GLU A 443 -26.01 -26.54 -48.02
N VAL A 444 -25.80 -27.84 -48.24
CA VAL A 444 -26.80 -28.70 -48.83
C VAL A 444 -26.94 -29.99 -48.03
N PHE A 445 -28.16 -30.54 -48.01
CA PHE A 445 -28.53 -31.81 -47.46
C PHE A 445 -28.95 -32.78 -48.57
N SER A 446 -28.24 -33.89 -48.71
CA SER A 446 -28.61 -34.91 -49.71
C SER A 446 -29.76 -35.79 -49.20
N ARG A 447 -30.88 -35.80 -49.94
CA ARG A 447 -32.02 -36.67 -49.65
C ARG A 447 -31.80 -38.12 -50.02
N GLN A 448 -30.81 -38.42 -50.88
CA GLN A 448 -30.50 -39.77 -51.40
C GLN A 448 -29.30 -40.41 -50.71
N GLY A 449 -28.86 -39.92 -49.57
CA GLY A 449 -27.73 -40.45 -48.82
C GLY A 449 -26.38 -39.85 -49.24
N ILE A 450 -25.33 -40.68 -49.35
CA ILE A 450 -23.96 -40.25 -49.62
C ILE A 450 -23.79 -39.90 -51.10
N LEU A 451 -23.39 -38.66 -51.40
CA LEU A 451 -22.98 -38.26 -52.76
C LEU A 451 -21.50 -37.85 -52.73
N ILE A 452 -20.72 -38.31 -53.67
CA ILE A 452 -19.30 -38.01 -53.80
C ILE A 452 -19.09 -36.57 -54.34
N LYS A 453 -17.94 -36.00 -54.07
CA LYS A 453 -17.52 -34.71 -54.62
C LYS A 453 -17.59 -34.75 -56.15
N GLY A 454 -18.12 -33.69 -56.74
CA GLY A 454 -18.29 -33.53 -58.21
C GLY A 454 -19.60 -34.10 -58.72
N THR A 455 -20.43 -34.76 -57.91
CA THR A 455 -21.74 -35.24 -58.35
C THR A 455 -22.66 -34.13 -58.74
N PRO A 456 -23.30 -34.14 -59.95
CA PRO A 456 -24.34 -33.14 -60.28
C PRO A 456 -25.55 -33.25 -59.33
N VAL A 457 -26.01 -32.16 -58.84
CA VAL A 457 -27.12 -32.12 -57.88
C VAL A 457 -28.17 -31.10 -58.34
N ARG A 458 -29.43 -31.34 -57.96
CA ARG A 458 -30.56 -30.44 -58.22
C ARG A 458 -31.28 -30.14 -56.91
N VAL A 459 -31.62 -28.88 -56.69
CA VAL A 459 -32.37 -28.43 -55.53
C VAL A 459 -33.82 -28.90 -55.63
N VAL A 460 -34.28 -29.62 -54.58
CA VAL A 460 -35.67 -30.11 -54.51
C VAL A 460 -36.48 -29.44 -53.38
N ASP A 461 -35.81 -28.82 -52.42
CA ASP A 461 -36.48 -28.11 -51.34
C ASP A 461 -35.53 -27.05 -50.74
N ILE A 462 -36.07 -25.99 -50.16
CA ILE A 462 -35.33 -24.87 -49.55
C ILE A 462 -35.76 -24.78 -48.09
N ARG A 463 -34.79 -24.96 -47.16
CA ARG A 463 -35.01 -24.84 -45.70
C ARG A 463 -34.35 -23.56 -45.18
N PRO A 464 -34.68 -23.12 -43.99
CA PRO A 464 -34.11 -21.88 -43.43
C PRO A 464 -32.59 -21.84 -43.34
N PHE A 465 -31.91 -23.00 -43.26
CA PHE A 465 -30.47 -23.07 -43.04
C PHE A 465 -29.71 -23.94 -44.05
N ASP A 466 -30.40 -24.72 -44.87
CA ASP A 466 -29.81 -25.62 -45.87
C ASP A 466 -30.71 -25.80 -47.10
N LEU A 467 -30.13 -26.20 -48.20
CA LEU A 467 -30.85 -26.62 -49.42
C LEU A 467 -30.91 -28.11 -49.49
N VAL A 468 -32.08 -28.68 -49.74
CA VAL A 468 -32.22 -30.11 -49.93
C VAL A 468 -31.96 -30.42 -51.41
N VAL A 469 -30.98 -31.33 -51.65
CA VAL A 469 -30.59 -31.68 -53.02
C VAL A 469 -30.73 -33.20 -53.28
N VAL A 470 -30.95 -33.53 -54.51
CA VAL A 470 -30.90 -34.91 -55.03
C VAL A 470 -29.89 -34.95 -56.16
N ARG A 471 -29.41 -36.17 -56.50
CA ARG A 471 -28.57 -36.35 -57.67
C ARG A 471 -29.38 -35.97 -58.95
N ASP A 472 -28.77 -35.16 -59.81
CA ASP A 472 -29.38 -34.86 -61.10
C ASP A 472 -29.08 -35.98 -62.12
N GLU A 473 -30.13 -36.73 -62.43
CA GLU A 473 -30.04 -37.85 -63.35
C GLU A 473 -30.34 -37.49 -64.81
N SER A 474 -30.50 -36.17 -65.10
CA SER A 474 -30.74 -35.73 -66.46
C SER A 474 -29.52 -36.02 -67.33
N PRO A 475 -29.69 -36.61 -68.56
CA PRO A 475 -28.56 -36.89 -69.44
C PRO A 475 -27.86 -35.60 -69.82
N ALA A 476 -26.51 -35.60 -69.69
CA ALA A 476 -25.67 -34.51 -70.15
C ALA A 476 -25.82 -34.36 -71.65
N GLY A 477 -26.44 -33.27 -72.12
CA GLY A 477 -26.37 -32.91 -73.52
C GLY A 477 -27.70 -32.86 -74.27
N GLU A 478 -28.19 -31.72 -74.52
CA GLU A 478 -28.41 -31.14 -75.86
C GLU A 478 -28.28 -29.64 -75.78
#